data_95ddc63d61017f67e9a670191e215e32
#
_entry.id   95ddc63d61017f67e9a670191e215e32
#
_cell.length_a   1.000
_cell.length_b   1.000
_cell.length_c   1.000
_cell.angle_alpha   90.00
_cell.angle_beta   90.00
_cell.angle_gamma   90.00
#
_symmetry.space_group_name_H-M   'P 1'
#
loop_
_entity.id
_entity.type
_entity.pdbx_description
1 polymer ?
#
loop_
_entity_poly.entity_id
_entity_poly.type
_entity_poly.pdbx_seq_one_letter_code
_entity_poly.pdbx_strand_id
1 'polypeptide(L)'
;PDPGADAGTVDAVDADADADRDVDADRDVDADRDVDDDPPVTVDLATMERAIDVAAVRYDRDGDQHYDVISAFIKSMRGSDVDASLHYLARMIAAGEDPRFIARRIVIAAAEEVGMADPSALQTATAAANAVALIGMPEARIILAEAVVHIASAPKSNAAYTAIDAALADVRAGKVGTVPPHLRDAHYSGAKALGHGQSYRYAHDAPHAVATQQYLPDDLVGTTYYRPSDRGFERSVSERMERVKKILRGEPG
;
A
#
# COMPACT_ATOMS: atom_id res chain seq x y z
N PRO A 1 -62.66 0.62 -3.10
CA PRO A 1 -62.77 1.88 -2.44
C PRO A 1 -61.41 2.25 -1.82
N ASP A 2 -60.81 3.21 -2.47
CA ASP A 2 -59.85 4.16 -1.96
C ASP A 2 -60.61 5.10 -1.00
N PRO A 3 -60.07 5.88 -0.11
CA PRO A 3 -58.85 6.63 -0.22
C PRO A 3 -58.08 6.86 1.13
N GLY A 4 -56.95 7.51 1.05
CA GLY A 4 -56.42 8.28 2.16
C GLY A 4 -54.90 8.50 2.12
N ALA A 5 -54.50 9.43 1.25
CA ALA A 5 -53.17 10.07 1.34
C ALA A 5 -53.02 10.84 2.66
N ASP A 6 -51.88 10.73 3.31
CA ASP A 6 -51.39 11.82 4.14
C ASP A 6 -49.87 11.98 3.91
N ALA A 7 -49.57 13.07 3.23
CA ALA A 7 -48.21 13.52 2.96
C ALA A 7 -47.75 14.38 4.15
N GLY A 8 -46.95 13.79 5.02
CA GLY A 8 -46.24 14.54 6.06
C GLY A 8 -45.11 15.37 5.47
N THR A 9 -45.37 16.66 5.36
CA THR A 9 -44.35 17.72 5.13
C THR A 9 -43.32 17.67 6.21
N VAL A 10 -42.08 17.45 5.82
CA VAL A 10 -40.92 17.70 6.69
C VAL A 10 -40.48 19.16 6.48
N ASP A 11 -40.60 19.91 7.56
CA ASP A 11 -40.18 21.30 7.66
C ASP A 11 -38.70 21.45 7.33
N ALA A 12 -38.45 22.35 6.41
CA ALA A 12 -37.11 22.88 6.14
C ALA A 12 -36.63 23.66 7.39
N VAL A 13 -35.56 23.21 8.00
CA VAL A 13 -34.90 23.96 9.06
C VAL A 13 -33.98 24.97 8.38
N ASP A 14 -34.33 26.25 8.56
CA ASP A 14 -33.55 27.41 8.18
C ASP A 14 -32.12 27.31 8.78
N ALA A 15 -31.13 27.27 7.91
CA ALA A 15 -29.72 27.45 8.22
C ALA A 15 -29.26 28.79 7.62
N ASP A 16 -29.76 29.85 8.20
CA ASP A 16 -29.21 31.20 8.02
C ASP A 16 -29.05 31.83 9.39
N ALA A 17 -27.81 31.89 9.87
CA ALA A 17 -27.31 32.94 10.75
C ALA A 17 -25.82 32.77 11.04
N ASP A 18 -25.04 33.83 10.81
CA ASP A 18 -23.72 34.11 11.35
C ASP A 18 -22.47 33.50 10.66
N ALA A 19 -22.12 34.10 9.53
CA ALA A 19 -20.73 34.15 9.08
C ALA A 19 -20.39 35.49 8.42
N ASP A 20 -20.80 36.62 9.04
CA ASP A 20 -20.18 37.91 8.82
C ASP A 20 -19.19 38.15 9.97
N ARG A 21 -17.99 37.64 9.83
CA ARG A 21 -16.81 38.20 10.48
C ARG A 21 -16.00 38.90 9.43
N ASP A 22 -16.18 40.19 9.39
CA ASP A 22 -15.27 41.14 8.74
C ASP A 22 -13.84 40.76 9.11
N VAL A 23 -13.11 40.19 8.17
CA VAL A 23 -11.65 40.16 8.24
C VAL A 23 -11.20 41.51 7.76
N ASP A 24 -10.85 42.38 8.71
CA ASP A 24 -10.18 43.63 8.45
C ASP A 24 -9.01 43.43 7.50
N ALA A 25 -9.22 43.71 6.25
CA ALA A 25 -8.22 43.75 5.19
C ALA A 25 -7.57 45.13 5.12
N ASP A 26 -7.08 45.62 6.27
CA ASP A 26 -6.21 46.79 6.35
C ASP A 26 -5.00 46.44 7.24
N ARG A 27 -4.15 45.57 6.75
CA ARG A 27 -2.74 45.62 7.06
C ARG A 27 -2.07 46.27 5.88
N ASP A 28 -1.88 47.55 6.01
CA ASP A 28 -0.89 48.30 5.25
C ASP A 28 0.43 47.52 5.37
N VAL A 29 0.77 46.79 4.31
CA VAL A 29 2.10 46.26 4.13
C VAL A 29 2.94 47.49 3.82
N ASP A 30 3.68 47.99 4.81
CA ASP A 30 4.71 48.98 4.61
C ASP A 30 5.65 48.50 3.49
N ALA A 31 5.38 48.93 2.28
CA ALA A 31 6.14 48.61 1.08
C ALA A 31 7.43 49.44 0.96
N ASP A 32 7.78 50.18 2.01
CA ASP A 32 8.99 51.03 2.09
C ASP A 32 9.90 50.58 3.26
N ARG A 33 10.20 49.27 3.34
CA ARG A 33 11.40 48.84 4.05
C ARG A 33 12.54 48.88 3.05
N ASP A 34 13.36 49.91 3.15
CA ASP A 34 14.67 49.92 2.48
C ASP A 34 15.45 48.65 2.80
N VAL A 35 15.64 47.81 1.79
CA VAL A 35 16.32 46.52 1.87
C VAL A 35 17.82 46.70 2.22
N ASP A 36 18.30 47.93 2.25
CA ASP A 36 19.70 48.30 2.48
C ASP A 36 20.07 48.59 3.95
N ASP A 37 19.10 48.53 4.90
CA ASP A 37 19.34 48.90 6.30
C ASP A 37 19.49 47.67 7.25
N ASP A 38 19.41 46.47 6.74
CA ASP A 38 19.73 45.28 7.54
C ASP A 38 21.26 45.19 7.75
N PRO A 39 21.73 45.03 9.01
CA PRO A 39 23.15 44.90 9.26
C PRO A 39 23.71 43.66 8.51
N PRO A 40 24.92 43.76 7.98
CA PRO A 40 25.51 42.68 7.21
C PRO A 40 25.51 41.37 8.02
N VAL A 41 24.91 40.34 7.46
CA VAL A 41 24.87 39.00 8.08
C VAL A 41 26.30 38.46 8.16
N THR A 42 26.85 38.43 9.39
CA THR A 42 28.17 37.85 9.61
C THR A 42 28.08 36.36 9.68
N VAL A 43 28.62 35.68 8.68
CA VAL A 43 28.76 34.23 8.68
C VAL A 43 30.05 33.88 9.39
N ASP A 44 29.98 33.41 10.63
CA ASP A 44 31.13 32.95 11.40
C ASP A 44 31.56 31.55 10.96
N LEU A 45 32.81 31.16 11.37
CA LEU A 45 33.37 29.86 11.02
C LEU A 45 32.51 28.71 11.49
N ALA A 46 31.88 28.79 12.67
CA ALA A 46 31.03 27.77 13.21
C ALA A 46 29.72 27.61 12.40
N THR A 47 29.20 28.71 11.83
CA THR A 47 28.05 28.70 10.91
C THR A 47 28.43 28.08 9.56
N MET A 48 29.64 28.38 9.05
CA MET A 48 30.19 27.77 7.85
C MET A 48 30.42 26.26 8.04
N GLU A 49 31.03 25.86 9.15
CA GLU A 49 31.25 24.43 9.48
C GLU A 49 29.94 23.68 9.55
N ARG A 50 28.91 24.19 10.23
CA ARG A 50 27.55 23.61 10.25
C ARG A 50 26.91 23.53 8.86
N ALA A 51 27.10 24.55 8.04
CA ALA A 51 26.59 24.56 6.67
C ALA A 51 27.31 23.53 5.79
N ILE A 52 28.60 23.33 5.99
CA ILE A 52 29.40 22.32 5.29
C ILE A 52 28.97 20.91 5.72
N ASP A 53 28.74 20.65 7.01
CA ASP A 53 28.27 19.37 7.52
C ASP A 53 26.89 19.02 6.94
N VAL A 54 25.96 19.99 6.88
CA VAL A 54 24.65 19.84 6.24
C VAL A 54 24.78 19.63 4.72
N ALA A 55 25.73 20.31 4.08
CA ALA A 55 25.99 20.13 2.66
C ALA A 55 26.65 18.78 2.36
N ALA A 56 27.54 18.28 3.23
CA ALA A 56 28.14 16.95 3.10
C ALA A 56 27.10 15.85 3.15
N VAL A 57 26.10 15.94 4.04
CA VAL A 57 24.95 15.02 4.08
C VAL A 57 24.13 15.06 2.78
N ARG A 58 24.05 16.22 2.13
CA ARG A 58 23.34 16.38 0.84
C ARG A 58 24.15 15.90 -0.37
N TYR A 59 25.49 15.91 -0.29
CA TYR A 59 26.37 15.64 -1.44
C TYR A 59 26.58 14.14 -1.71
N ASP A 60 26.25 13.26 -0.75
CA ASP A 60 26.47 11.82 -0.86
C ASP A 60 25.30 11.07 -1.56
N ARG A 61 24.62 11.75 -2.47
CA ARG A 61 23.47 11.19 -3.24
C ARG A 61 23.87 10.06 -4.18
N ASP A 62 25.11 10.04 -4.63
CA ASP A 62 25.63 9.09 -5.63
C ASP A 62 26.64 8.09 -5.07
N GLY A 63 26.86 8.07 -3.74
CA GLY A 63 27.84 7.21 -3.08
C GLY A 63 27.23 5.94 -2.46
N ASP A 64 28.10 5.02 -2.06
CA ASP A 64 27.74 3.75 -1.39
C ASP A 64 26.86 3.98 -0.14
N GLN A 65 27.06 5.09 0.58
CA GLN A 65 26.29 5.45 1.77
C GLN A 65 24.79 5.69 1.48
N HIS A 66 24.43 6.20 0.29
CA HIS A 66 23.04 6.37 -0.11
C HIS A 66 22.30 5.02 -0.17
N TYR A 67 22.90 4.03 -0.81
CA TYR A 67 22.33 2.68 -0.87
C TYR A 67 22.27 2.01 0.50
N ASP A 68 23.24 2.28 1.36
CA ASP A 68 23.27 1.78 2.74
C ASP A 68 22.10 2.33 3.57
N VAL A 69 21.81 3.63 3.46
CA VAL A 69 20.67 4.27 4.16
C VAL A 69 19.34 3.69 3.69
N ILE A 70 19.15 3.55 2.37
CA ILE A 70 17.94 2.94 1.81
C ILE A 70 17.78 1.49 2.28
N SER A 71 18.87 0.73 2.24
CA SER A 71 18.90 -0.66 2.70
C SER A 71 18.57 -0.77 4.19
N ALA A 72 19.14 0.10 5.01
CA ALA A 72 18.87 0.16 6.45
C ALA A 72 17.42 0.56 6.74
N PHE A 73 16.86 1.53 6.00
CA PHE A 73 15.46 1.93 6.07
C PHE A 73 14.51 0.75 5.83
N ILE A 74 14.72 0.00 4.75
CA ILE A 74 13.89 -1.16 4.43
C ILE A 74 14.04 -2.24 5.51
N LYS A 75 15.29 -2.54 5.91
CA LYS A 75 15.57 -3.57 6.91
C LYS A 75 15.02 -3.25 8.30
N SER A 76 15.01 -1.97 8.69
CA SER A 76 14.43 -1.55 9.97
C SER A 76 12.89 -1.71 9.98
N MET A 77 12.20 -1.36 8.89
CA MET A 77 10.75 -1.64 8.76
C MET A 77 10.46 -3.13 8.78
N ARG A 78 11.27 -3.95 8.07
CA ARG A 78 11.19 -5.41 8.10
C ARG A 78 11.41 -5.96 9.49
N GLY A 79 12.39 -5.43 10.21
CA GLY A 79 12.77 -5.81 11.57
C GLY A 79 11.84 -5.28 12.67
N SER A 80 10.82 -4.49 12.31
CA SER A 80 9.88 -3.88 13.25
C SER A 80 10.51 -2.88 14.24
N ASP A 81 11.63 -2.27 13.86
CA ASP A 81 12.23 -1.19 14.62
C ASP A 81 11.71 0.16 14.11
N VAL A 82 10.70 0.70 14.79
CA VAL A 82 10.02 1.94 14.42
C VAL A 82 10.98 3.13 14.51
N ASP A 83 11.78 3.21 15.57
CA ASP A 83 12.68 4.34 15.81
C ASP A 83 13.82 4.38 14.79
N ALA A 84 14.42 3.22 14.49
CA ALA A 84 15.41 3.12 13.42
C ALA A 84 14.80 3.47 12.05
N SER A 85 13.58 3.02 11.76
CA SER A 85 12.88 3.34 10.51
C SER A 85 12.67 4.84 10.36
N LEU A 86 12.22 5.53 11.41
CA LEU A 86 12.05 6.98 11.42
C LEU A 86 13.39 7.72 11.31
N HIS A 87 14.43 7.22 11.95
CA HIS A 87 15.78 7.80 11.83
C HIS A 87 16.30 7.75 10.39
N TYR A 88 16.18 6.59 9.73
CA TYR A 88 16.62 6.46 8.33
C TYR A 88 15.72 7.24 7.37
N LEU A 89 14.42 7.33 7.62
CA LEU A 89 13.52 8.24 6.90
C LEU A 89 14.02 9.69 7.00
N ALA A 90 14.32 10.15 8.21
CA ALA A 90 14.82 11.52 8.45
C ALA A 90 16.13 11.77 7.71
N ARG A 91 17.06 10.78 7.68
CA ARG A 91 18.31 10.88 6.91
C ARG A 91 18.05 11.02 5.42
N MET A 92 17.14 10.24 4.85
CA MET A 92 16.77 10.33 3.43
C MET A 92 16.15 11.71 3.10
N ILE A 93 15.27 12.22 3.95
CA ILE A 93 14.66 13.55 3.79
C ILE A 93 15.72 14.65 3.88
N ALA A 94 16.60 14.59 4.88
CA ALA A 94 17.68 15.58 5.06
C ALA A 94 18.67 15.58 3.89
N ALA A 95 18.96 14.42 3.31
CA ALA A 95 19.77 14.29 2.09
C ALA A 95 19.04 14.81 0.84
N GLY A 96 17.76 15.21 0.93
CA GLY A 96 16.96 15.71 -0.18
C GLY A 96 16.51 14.62 -1.15
N GLU A 97 16.32 13.39 -0.66
CA GLU A 97 15.77 12.30 -1.47
C GLU A 97 14.37 12.65 -1.99
N ASP A 98 14.04 12.19 -3.19
CA ASP A 98 12.70 12.38 -3.75
C ASP A 98 11.64 11.74 -2.84
N PRO A 99 10.70 12.52 -2.28
CA PRO A 99 9.67 11.99 -1.40
C PRO A 99 8.79 10.94 -2.09
N ARG A 100 8.65 10.97 -3.42
CA ARG A 100 7.95 9.94 -4.20
C ARG A 100 8.74 8.65 -4.26
N PHE A 101 10.07 8.73 -4.29
CA PHE A 101 10.93 7.54 -4.20
C PHE A 101 10.76 6.88 -2.83
N ILE A 102 10.80 7.66 -1.74
CA ILE A 102 10.59 7.16 -0.38
C ILE A 102 9.21 6.48 -0.27
N ALA A 103 8.16 7.15 -0.75
CA ALA A 103 6.80 6.61 -0.74
C ALA A 103 6.70 5.27 -1.50
N ARG A 104 7.34 5.14 -2.68
CA ARG A 104 7.39 3.87 -3.41
C ARG A 104 8.04 2.75 -2.59
N ARG A 105 9.10 3.05 -1.83
CA ARG A 105 9.75 2.06 -0.96
C ARG A 105 8.84 1.59 0.18
N ILE A 106 8.05 2.51 0.75
CA ILE A 106 7.05 2.19 1.78
C ILE A 106 5.95 1.29 1.21
N VAL A 107 5.43 1.60 0.01
CA VAL A 107 4.41 0.77 -0.68
C VAL A 107 4.93 -0.64 -0.94
N ILE A 108 6.16 -0.77 -1.42
CA ILE A 108 6.78 -2.09 -1.63
C ILE A 108 6.91 -2.84 -0.31
N ALA A 109 7.44 -2.19 0.74
CA ALA A 109 7.60 -2.80 2.05
C ALA A 109 6.26 -3.24 2.67
N ALA A 110 5.18 -2.48 2.46
CA ALA A 110 3.83 -2.87 2.89
C ALA A 110 3.37 -4.19 2.25
N ALA A 111 3.64 -4.39 0.96
CA ALA A 111 3.25 -5.60 0.25
C ALA A 111 4.20 -6.78 0.51
N GLU A 112 5.51 -6.52 0.59
CA GLU A 112 6.56 -7.53 0.71
C GLU A 112 6.73 -8.04 2.13
N GLU A 113 6.73 -7.12 3.13
CA GLU A 113 7.09 -7.45 4.51
C GLU A 113 5.86 -7.66 5.42
N VAL A 114 4.78 -6.94 5.16
CA VAL A 114 3.54 -7.03 5.95
C VAL A 114 2.52 -7.93 5.25
N GLY A 115 2.28 -7.71 3.97
CA GLY A 115 1.39 -8.52 3.15
C GLY A 115 0.01 -8.71 3.79
N MET A 116 -0.48 -9.95 3.78
CA MET A 116 -1.79 -10.30 4.34
C MET A 116 -1.80 -10.45 5.87
N ALA A 117 -0.67 -10.27 6.55
CA ALA A 117 -0.69 -10.20 8.02
C ALA A 117 -1.42 -8.95 8.52
N ASP A 118 -1.35 -7.85 7.76
CA ASP A 118 -2.18 -6.65 7.92
C ASP A 118 -2.58 -6.07 6.56
N PRO A 119 -3.76 -6.40 6.01
CA PRO A 119 -4.21 -5.89 4.72
C PRO A 119 -4.35 -4.37 4.64
N SER A 120 -4.46 -3.66 5.77
CA SER A 120 -4.56 -2.20 5.80
C SER A 120 -3.22 -1.51 5.53
N ALA A 121 -2.11 -2.21 5.70
CA ALA A 121 -0.76 -1.66 5.50
C ALA A 121 -0.56 -1.13 4.07
N LEU A 122 -0.93 -1.90 3.05
CA LEU A 122 -0.83 -1.46 1.66
C LEU A 122 -1.79 -0.29 1.35
N GLN A 123 -2.96 -0.26 1.98
CA GLN A 123 -3.92 0.84 1.83
C GLN A 123 -3.33 2.14 2.40
N THR A 124 -2.78 2.09 3.62
CA THR A 124 -2.11 3.24 4.25
C THR A 124 -0.93 3.72 3.41
N ALA A 125 -0.07 2.81 2.96
CA ALA A 125 1.09 3.16 2.14
C ALA A 125 0.69 3.81 0.80
N THR A 126 -0.37 3.30 0.15
CA THR A 126 -0.87 3.85 -1.11
C THR A 126 -1.52 5.22 -0.90
N ALA A 127 -2.32 5.39 0.17
CA ALA A 127 -2.90 6.69 0.53
C ALA A 127 -1.80 7.71 0.82
N ALA A 128 -0.76 7.32 1.57
CA ALA A 128 0.39 8.16 1.85
C ALA A 128 1.13 8.57 0.57
N ALA A 129 1.37 7.64 -0.37
CA ALA A 129 2.03 7.95 -1.64
C ALA A 129 1.26 8.99 -2.47
N ASN A 130 -0.08 8.88 -2.52
CA ASN A 130 -0.93 9.85 -3.20
C ASN A 130 -0.91 11.22 -2.51
N ALA A 131 -1.00 11.25 -1.17
CA ALA A 131 -0.97 12.48 -0.40
C ALA A 131 0.39 13.19 -0.52
N VAL A 132 1.50 12.46 -0.47
CA VAL A 132 2.85 13.00 -0.70
C VAL A 132 2.97 13.66 -2.07
N ALA A 133 2.39 13.06 -3.11
CA ALA A 133 2.40 13.62 -4.46
C ALA A 133 1.56 14.90 -4.59
N LEU A 134 0.50 15.02 -3.79
CA LEU A 134 -0.40 16.18 -3.78
C LEU A 134 0.15 17.35 -2.95
N ILE A 135 0.68 17.05 -1.76
CA ILE A 135 1.02 18.07 -0.74
C ILE A 135 2.47 18.54 -0.94
N GLY A 136 3.41 17.63 -1.19
CA GLY A 136 4.83 17.96 -1.28
C GLY A 136 5.50 18.24 0.07
N MET A 137 6.79 18.59 0.01
CA MET A 137 7.58 18.96 1.19
C MET A 137 7.35 20.44 1.56
N PRO A 138 7.41 20.82 2.83
CA PRO A 138 7.91 20.02 3.95
C PRO A 138 6.85 19.14 4.65
N GLU A 139 5.56 19.30 4.43
CA GLU A 139 4.48 18.65 5.18
C GLU A 139 4.40 17.14 4.87
N ALA A 140 4.79 16.71 3.67
CA ALA A 140 4.82 15.30 3.26
C ALA A 140 5.62 14.40 4.22
N ARG A 141 6.60 14.97 4.97
CA ARG A 141 7.35 14.22 5.98
C ARG A 141 6.47 13.60 7.07
N ILE A 142 5.36 14.28 7.42
CA ILE A 142 4.43 13.81 8.46
C ILE A 142 3.70 12.56 7.95
N ILE A 143 3.23 12.63 6.71
CA ILE A 143 2.50 11.53 6.05
C ILE A 143 3.42 10.31 5.85
N LEU A 144 4.67 10.55 5.43
CA LEU A 144 5.66 9.49 5.31
C LEU A 144 5.96 8.83 6.65
N ALA A 145 6.08 9.63 7.72
CA ALA A 145 6.33 9.12 9.07
C ALA A 145 5.16 8.25 9.57
N GLU A 146 3.90 8.67 9.38
CA GLU A 146 2.71 7.89 9.73
C GLU A 146 2.72 6.52 9.03
N ALA A 147 2.95 6.51 7.72
CA ALA A 147 3.03 5.26 6.95
C ALA A 147 4.17 4.35 7.44
N VAL A 148 5.35 4.92 7.72
CA VAL A 148 6.50 4.17 8.26
C VAL A 148 6.18 3.55 9.61
N VAL A 149 5.56 4.31 10.53
CA VAL A 149 5.13 3.80 11.85
C VAL A 149 4.18 2.63 11.69
N HIS A 150 3.17 2.76 10.81
CA HIS A 150 2.24 1.66 10.53
C HIS A 150 2.98 0.41 10.03
N ILE A 151 3.78 0.54 8.97
CA ILE A 151 4.48 -0.60 8.35
C ILE A 151 5.47 -1.25 9.32
N ALA A 152 6.23 -0.44 10.06
CA ALA A 152 7.20 -0.96 11.03
C ALA A 152 6.52 -1.67 12.21
N SER A 153 5.38 -1.17 12.71
CA SER A 153 4.67 -1.77 13.85
C SER A 153 3.73 -2.93 13.47
N ALA A 154 3.35 -3.06 12.19
CA ALA A 154 2.46 -4.12 11.72
C ALA A 154 3.06 -5.53 11.88
N PRO A 155 2.24 -6.57 12.07
CA PRO A 155 2.71 -7.96 11.98
C PRO A 155 3.31 -8.25 10.61
N LYS A 156 4.36 -9.08 10.55
CA LYS A 156 5.12 -9.34 9.32
C LYS A 156 4.76 -10.67 8.68
N SER A 157 4.56 -10.63 7.36
CA SER A 157 4.46 -11.84 6.53
C SER A 157 4.92 -11.53 5.10
N ASN A 158 5.82 -12.33 4.60
CA ASN A 158 6.24 -12.33 3.20
C ASN A 158 5.62 -13.49 2.40
N ALA A 159 4.57 -14.12 2.92
CA ALA A 159 3.97 -15.31 2.32
C ALA A 159 3.46 -15.10 0.88
N ALA A 160 2.89 -13.93 0.59
CA ALA A 160 2.45 -13.60 -0.77
C ALA A 160 3.63 -13.40 -1.73
N TYR A 161 4.68 -12.73 -1.28
CA TYR A 161 5.91 -12.53 -2.04
C TYR A 161 6.58 -13.89 -2.38
N THR A 162 6.80 -14.73 -1.40
CA THR A 162 7.39 -16.06 -1.63
C THR A 162 6.51 -16.96 -2.48
N ALA A 163 5.18 -16.83 -2.40
CA ALA A 163 4.23 -17.57 -3.21
C ALA A 163 4.32 -17.24 -4.69
N ILE A 164 4.36 -15.95 -5.05
CA ILE A 164 4.48 -15.54 -6.45
C ILE A 164 5.84 -15.90 -7.03
N ASP A 165 6.91 -15.78 -6.25
CA ASP A 165 8.25 -16.16 -6.70
C ASP A 165 8.35 -17.67 -6.98
N ALA A 166 7.76 -18.51 -6.12
CA ALA A 166 7.70 -19.96 -6.35
C ALA A 166 6.89 -20.31 -7.60
N ALA A 167 5.74 -19.65 -7.82
CA ALA A 167 4.93 -19.85 -9.02
C ALA A 167 5.68 -19.41 -10.29
N LEU A 168 6.36 -18.28 -10.26
CA LEU A 168 7.18 -17.81 -11.37
C LEU A 168 8.36 -18.76 -11.66
N ALA A 169 8.97 -19.33 -10.62
CA ALA A 169 10.05 -20.30 -10.78
C ALA A 169 9.55 -21.57 -11.51
N ASP A 170 8.38 -22.08 -11.15
CA ASP A 170 7.77 -23.23 -11.82
C ASP A 170 7.45 -22.93 -13.29
N VAL A 171 6.85 -21.77 -13.58
CA VAL A 171 6.58 -21.34 -14.96
C VAL A 171 7.86 -21.22 -15.77
N ARG A 172 8.92 -20.62 -15.22
CA ARG A 172 10.23 -20.52 -15.90
C ARG A 172 10.91 -21.86 -16.12
N ALA A 173 10.63 -22.83 -15.26
CA ALA A 173 11.10 -24.20 -15.40
C ALA A 173 10.27 -25.03 -16.40
N GLY A 174 9.30 -24.41 -17.09
CA GLY A 174 8.44 -25.09 -18.07
C GLY A 174 7.24 -25.83 -17.47
N LYS A 175 7.02 -25.73 -16.16
CA LYS A 175 5.86 -26.34 -15.48
C LYS A 175 4.63 -25.44 -15.65
N VAL A 176 4.15 -25.32 -16.88
CA VAL A 176 2.99 -24.47 -17.19
C VAL A 176 1.68 -25.25 -17.23
N GLY A 177 1.73 -26.51 -17.61
CA GLY A 177 0.57 -27.40 -17.77
C GLY A 177 -0.44 -26.88 -18.80
N THR A 178 -1.47 -27.65 -19.05
CA THR A 178 -2.57 -27.26 -19.94
C THR A 178 -3.77 -26.78 -19.11
N VAL A 179 -4.33 -25.61 -19.43
CA VAL A 179 -5.53 -25.12 -18.75
C VAL A 179 -6.66 -26.15 -18.86
N PRO A 180 -7.29 -26.58 -17.75
CA PRO A 180 -8.39 -27.53 -17.77
C PRO A 180 -9.52 -27.11 -18.72
N PRO A 181 -10.10 -28.03 -19.53
CA PRO A 181 -11.07 -27.69 -20.57
C PRO A 181 -12.28 -26.88 -20.07
N HIS A 182 -12.77 -27.18 -18.87
CA HIS A 182 -13.91 -26.50 -18.25
C HIS A 182 -13.60 -25.06 -17.86
N LEU A 183 -12.34 -24.67 -17.69
CA LEU A 183 -11.92 -23.29 -17.37
C LEU A 183 -11.59 -22.47 -18.62
N ARG A 184 -11.59 -23.08 -19.82
CA ARG A 184 -11.28 -22.35 -21.05
C ARG A 184 -12.45 -21.51 -21.48
N ASP A 185 -12.16 -20.40 -22.15
CA ASP A 185 -13.22 -19.52 -22.69
C ASP A 185 -14.11 -20.27 -23.70
N ALA A 186 -15.43 -20.14 -23.52
CA ALA A 186 -16.45 -20.77 -24.35
C ALA A 186 -17.21 -19.76 -25.25
N HIS A 187 -16.82 -18.48 -25.25
CA HIS A 187 -17.57 -17.42 -25.93
C HIS A 187 -17.22 -17.23 -27.43
N TYR A 188 -16.18 -17.91 -27.94
CA TYR A 188 -15.80 -17.81 -29.34
C TYR A 188 -16.40 -18.92 -30.19
N SER A 189 -16.54 -18.67 -31.52
CA SER A 189 -17.08 -19.63 -32.47
C SER A 189 -16.19 -20.89 -32.53
N GLY A 190 -16.82 -22.07 -32.34
CA GLY A 190 -16.13 -23.35 -32.30
C GLY A 190 -15.67 -23.83 -30.92
N ALA A 191 -15.70 -22.99 -29.89
CA ALA A 191 -15.27 -23.36 -28.53
C ALA A 191 -16.04 -24.58 -27.99
N LYS A 192 -17.37 -24.65 -28.24
CA LYS A 192 -18.22 -25.77 -27.83
C LYS A 192 -17.83 -27.08 -28.50
N ALA A 193 -17.42 -27.06 -29.79
CA ALA A 193 -16.96 -28.25 -30.50
C ALA A 193 -15.64 -28.81 -29.93
N LEU A 194 -14.84 -27.95 -29.32
CA LEU A 194 -13.59 -28.29 -28.65
C LEU A 194 -13.78 -28.68 -27.16
N GLY A 195 -15.02 -28.69 -26.66
CA GLY A 195 -15.32 -29.04 -25.27
C GLY A 195 -14.96 -27.93 -24.26
N HIS A 196 -14.72 -26.70 -24.73
CA HIS A 196 -14.32 -25.60 -23.86
C HIS A 196 -15.52 -25.11 -23.02
N GLY A 197 -15.28 -24.85 -21.74
CA GLY A 197 -16.28 -24.37 -20.79
C GLY A 197 -17.33 -25.43 -20.40
N GLN A 198 -17.26 -26.64 -20.95
CA GLN A 198 -18.20 -27.70 -20.58
C GLN A 198 -17.90 -28.18 -19.15
N SER A 199 -18.99 -28.42 -18.38
CA SER A 199 -18.93 -28.88 -16.99
C SER A 199 -18.34 -27.90 -15.99
N TYR A 200 -18.14 -26.63 -16.37
CA TYR A 200 -17.78 -25.59 -15.41
C TYR A 200 -18.86 -25.43 -14.35
N ARG A 201 -18.47 -25.46 -13.09
CA ARG A 201 -19.36 -25.22 -11.95
C ARG A 201 -19.20 -23.79 -11.48
N TYR A 202 -20.26 -22.98 -11.59
CA TYR A 202 -20.23 -21.61 -11.13
C TYR A 202 -20.20 -21.59 -9.59
N ALA A 203 -19.14 -21.05 -9.02
CA ALA A 203 -18.87 -21.16 -7.59
C ALA A 203 -19.96 -20.47 -6.72
N HIS A 204 -20.60 -19.41 -7.22
CA HIS A 204 -21.66 -18.72 -6.48
C HIS A 204 -22.94 -19.55 -6.31
N ASP A 205 -23.18 -20.56 -7.17
CA ASP A 205 -24.30 -21.48 -7.05
C ASP A 205 -24.03 -22.63 -6.05
N ALA A 206 -22.77 -22.73 -5.61
CA ALA A 206 -22.37 -23.78 -4.67
C ALA A 206 -22.46 -23.30 -3.21
N PRO A 207 -22.66 -24.20 -2.23
CA PRO A 207 -22.58 -23.88 -0.82
C PRO A 207 -21.27 -23.18 -0.48
N HIS A 208 -21.34 -22.13 0.36
CA HIS A 208 -20.18 -21.31 0.73
C HIS A 208 -19.51 -20.56 -0.43
N ALA A 209 -20.14 -20.50 -1.63
CA ALA A 209 -19.56 -19.97 -2.86
C ALA A 209 -18.23 -20.65 -3.24
N VAL A 210 -18.11 -21.96 -2.97
CA VAL A 210 -16.95 -22.79 -3.31
C VAL A 210 -17.42 -24.03 -4.02
N ALA A 211 -17.05 -24.17 -5.29
CA ALA A 211 -17.40 -25.33 -6.10
C ALA A 211 -16.31 -26.40 -6.04
N THR A 212 -16.69 -27.65 -5.82
CA THR A 212 -15.77 -28.81 -5.92
C THR A 212 -15.42 -29.02 -7.38
N GLN A 213 -14.28 -28.47 -7.81
CA GLN A 213 -13.71 -28.65 -9.15
C GLN A 213 -12.21 -28.35 -9.12
N GLN A 214 -11.49 -28.88 -10.12
CA GLN A 214 -10.06 -28.64 -10.29
C GLN A 214 -9.83 -27.30 -10.98
N TYR A 215 -8.90 -26.50 -10.46
CA TYR A 215 -8.50 -25.21 -11.06
C TYR A 215 -7.07 -25.23 -11.63
N LEU A 216 -6.17 -26.00 -11.02
CA LEU A 216 -4.81 -26.14 -11.52
C LEU A 216 -4.76 -27.12 -12.72
N PRO A 217 -3.81 -26.94 -13.65
CA PRO A 217 -3.45 -27.95 -14.63
C PRO A 217 -3.13 -29.29 -13.96
N ASP A 218 -3.34 -30.41 -14.69
CA ASP A 218 -3.18 -31.76 -14.16
C ASP A 218 -1.80 -31.99 -13.54
N ASP A 219 -0.74 -31.51 -14.21
CA ASP A 219 0.65 -31.61 -13.76
C ASP A 219 0.97 -30.82 -12.49
N LEU A 220 0.08 -29.93 -12.10
CA LEU A 220 0.25 -29.05 -10.93
C LEU A 220 -0.74 -29.34 -9.80
N VAL A 221 -1.58 -30.35 -9.96
CA VAL A 221 -2.54 -30.74 -8.91
C VAL A 221 -1.79 -31.11 -7.64
N GLY A 222 -2.21 -30.48 -6.52
CA GLY A 222 -1.57 -30.66 -5.22
C GLY A 222 -0.45 -29.65 -4.91
N THR A 223 -0.03 -28.83 -5.88
CA THR A 223 0.93 -27.75 -5.64
C THR A 223 0.32 -26.70 -4.70
N THR A 224 1.13 -26.22 -3.77
CA THR A 224 0.75 -25.16 -2.83
C THR A 224 1.81 -24.08 -2.86
N TYR A 225 1.48 -22.92 -3.40
CA TYR A 225 2.36 -21.74 -3.43
C TYR A 225 2.18 -20.88 -2.19
N TYR A 226 0.95 -20.48 -1.89
CA TYR A 226 0.67 -19.60 -0.75
C TYR A 226 0.50 -20.38 0.54
N ARG A 227 1.33 -20.05 1.52
CA ARG A 227 1.33 -20.64 2.86
C ARG A 227 1.23 -19.51 3.88
N PRO A 228 0.02 -19.17 4.34
CA PRO A 228 -0.17 -18.09 5.29
C PRO A 228 0.57 -18.35 6.59
N SER A 229 1.07 -17.30 7.20
CA SER A 229 1.64 -17.36 8.55
C SER A 229 0.53 -17.45 9.61
N ASP A 230 0.94 -17.61 10.86
CA ASP A 230 0.05 -17.54 12.03
C ASP A 230 -0.07 -16.13 12.62
N ARG A 231 0.43 -15.10 11.90
CA ARG A 231 0.53 -13.72 12.37
C ARG A 231 -0.59 -12.85 11.83
N GLY A 232 -1.08 -11.93 12.66
CA GLY A 232 -2.09 -10.96 12.29
C GLY A 232 -3.31 -11.58 11.61
N PHE A 233 -3.77 -10.97 10.52
CA PHE A 233 -4.94 -11.41 9.77
C PHE A 233 -4.74 -12.76 9.05
N GLU A 234 -3.50 -13.15 8.74
CA GLU A 234 -3.23 -14.43 8.07
C GLU A 234 -3.67 -15.65 8.88
N ARG A 235 -3.80 -15.54 10.21
CA ARG A 235 -4.40 -16.60 11.02
C ARG A 235 -5.81 -16.96 10.55
N SER A 236 -6.65 -15.95 10.35
CA SER A 236 -8.02 -16.15 9.83
C SER A 236 -8.02 -16.64 8.38
N VAL A 237 -7.07 -16.17 7.57
CA VAL A 237 -6.89 -16.66 6.20
C VAL A 237 -6.52 -18.14 6.19
N SER A 238 -5.61 -18.58 7.06
CA SER A 238 -5.19 -19.97 7.18
C SER A 238 -6.37 -20.88 7.54
N GLU A 239 -7.14 -20.53 8.55
CA GLU A 239 -8.33 -21.28 8.96
C GLU A 239 -9.38 -21.40 7.84
N ARG A 240 -9.61 -20.30 7.09
CA ARG A 240 -10.50 -20.31 5.94
C ARG A 240 -9.97 -21.19 4.82
N MET A 241 -8.68 -21.09 4.49
CA MET A 241 -8.06 -21.85 3.41
C MET A 241 -8.12 -23.34 3.66
N GLU A 242 -7.94 -23.81 4.89
CA GLU A 242 -8.06 -25.23 5.20
C GLU A 242 -9.48 -25.77 4.93
N ARG A 243 -10.52 -25.00 5.28
CA ARG A 243 -11.91 -25.34 4.95
C ARG A 243 -12.15 -25.34 3.43
N VAL A 244 -11.67 -24.31 2.74
CA VAL A 244 -11.82 -24.21 1.27
C VAL A 244 -11.12 -25.37 0.57
N LYS A 245 -9.91 -25.75 0.96
CA LYS A 245 -9.17 -26.90 0.39
C LYS A 245 -9.93 -28.21 0.53
N LYS A 246 -10.57 -28.46 1.66
CA LYS A 246 -11.43 -29.63 1.86
C LYS A 246 -12.59 -29.65 0.88
N ILE A 247 -13.33 -28.56 0.76
CA ILE A 247 -14.46 -28.44 -0.16
C ILE A 247 -14.00 -28.65 -1.62
N LEU A 248 -12.89 -28.05 -2.03
CA LEU A 248 -12.33 -28.22 -3.38
C LEU A 248 -12.01 -29.69 -3.70
N ARG A 249 -11.62 -30.48 -2.69
CA ARG A 249 -11.35 -31.93 -2.82
C ARG A 249 -12.62 -32.81 -2.70
N GLY A 250 -13.78 -32.22 -2.43
CA GLY A 250 -15.01 -32.96 -2.17
C GLY A 250 -15.07 -33.61 -0.79
N GLU A 251 -14.23 -33.18 0.14
CA GLU A 251 -14.25 -33.61 1.53
C GLU A 251 -15.31 -32.81 2.32
N PRO A 252 -15.96 -33.39 3.32
CA PRO A 252 -16.88 -32.63 4.18
C PRO A 252 -16.12 -31.48 4.87
N GLY A 253 -16.66 -30.27 4.75
CA GLY A 253 -16.08 -29.04 5.30
C GLY A 253 -16.30 -28.86 6.81
#